data_8339b6221f559d9f75e8ef736113909f
#
_entry.id   8339b6221f559d9f75e8ef736113909f
#
_cell.length_a   1.000
_cell.length_b   1.000
_cell.length_c   1.000
_cell.angle_alpha   90.00
_cell.angle_beta   90.00
_cell.angle_gamma   90.00
#
_symmetry.space_group_name_H-M   'P 1'
#
loop_
_entity.id
_entity.type
_entity.pdbx_description
1 polymer ?
#
loop_
_entity_poly.entity_id
_entity_poly.type
_entity_poly.pdbx_seq_one_letter_code
_entity_poly.pdbx_strand_id
1 'polypeptide(L)'
;SLIQLTDSECYDPYLASDITSRNEIKEAILTHGAMDVALYYNPNLSSRYYKETNGVYASYAYDMMGIDQANHCVTIVGWDDDFNNFSKDAPESGAWLIANSYGTNYSKDENGYFWVSYYDPSLCEYYTFEGVSADTYQTIFQYDGNGWNNSLRSPEEVKTANVYTADGSQQLQAVAFYTVQEDQPYTVDIYRSVSGKDPTNGTQIKEASVSGNFAKTGYHTVQIPKEVRVADGEKFSV
;
A
#
# COMPACT_ATOMS: atom_id res chain seq x y z
N SER A 1 -0.80 -17.94 10.19
CA SER A 1 -0.40 -18.11 8.77
C SER A 1 0.52 -16.96 8.40
N LEU A 2 1.57 -17.23 7.66
CA LEU A 2 2.40 -16.20 7.05
C LEU A 2 1.75 -15.78 5.73
N ILE A 3 1.76 -14.48 5.45
CA ILE A 3 1.22 -13.89 4.23
C ILE A 3 2.38 -13.24 3.50
N GLN A 4 2.45 -13.44 2.20
CA GLN A 4 3.35 -12.73 1.30
C GLN A 4 2.57 -11.58 0.65
N LEU A 5 3.09 -10.36 0.78
CA LEU A 5 2.53 -9.19 0.10
C LEU A 5 2.67 -9.36 -1.43
N THR A 6 1.59 -9.14 -2.14
CA THR A 6 1.56 -9.18 -3.60
C THR A 6 1.20 -7.84 -4.23
N ASP A 7 0.43 -7.03 -3.53
CA ASP A 7 0.08 -5.70 -4.01
C ASP A 7 -0.09 -4.71 -2.85
N SER A 8 0.21 -3.45 -3.11
CA SER A 8 -0.02 -2.33 -2.20
C SER A 8 -0.21 -1.08 -3.03
N GLU A 9 -1.34 -0.44 -2.89
CA GLU A 9 -1.64 0.83 -3.54
C GLU A 9 -1.59 1.99 -2.55
N CYS A 10 -0.99 3.10 -2.96
CA CYS A 10 -0.95 4.35 -2.22
C CYS A 10 -2.01 5.30 -2.78
N TYR A 11 -2.83 5.85 -1.90
CA TYR A 11 -3.85 6.85 -2.22
C TYR A 11 -3.40 8.22 -1.73
N ASP A 12 -3.58 9.24 -2.57
CA ASP A 12 -3.15 10.59 -2.23
C ASP A 12 -3.95 11.11 -1.04
N PRO A 13 -3.28 11.56 0.04
CA PRO A 13 -3.94 12.06 1.23
C PRO A 13 -4.62 13.43 1.03
N TYR A 14 -4.49 14.02 -0.14
CA TYR A 14 -4.95 15.39 -0.34
C TYR A 14 -6.46 15.51 -0.27
N LEU A 15 -6.86 15.97 0.91
CA LEU A 15 -8.13 16.58 1.23
C LEU A 15 -9.19 15.56 1.65
N ALA A 16 -9.12 15.16 2.91
CA ALA A 16 -10.31 14.65 3.61
C ALA A 16 -11.54 15.57 3.42
N SER A 17 -11.33 16.83 3.04
CA SER A 17 -12.37 17.78 2.64
C SER A 17 -12.85 17.59 1.19
N ASP A 18 -12.14 16.88 0.31
CA ASP A 18 -12.60 16.62 -1.05
C ASP A 18 -13.46 15.35 -1.13
N ILE A 19 -14.70 15.54 -1.62
CA ILE A 19 -15.66 14.45 -1.76
C ILE A 19 -15.20 13.35 -2.73
N THR A 20 -14.42 13.73 -3.75
CA THR A 20 -13.90 12.79 -4.75
C THR A 20 -12.88 11.85 -4.11
N SER A 21 -11.91 12.38 -3.39
CA SER A 21 -10.90 11.59 -2.68
C SER A 21 -11.53 10.71 -1.59
N ARG A 22 -12.54 11.20 -0.87
CA ARG A 22 -13.29 10.37 0.10
C ARG A 22 -13.99 9.19 -0.57
N ASN A 23 -14.59 9.40 -1.74
CA ASN A 23 -15.25 8.34 -2.48
C ASN A 23 -14.24 7.31 -3.01
N GLU A 24 -13.08 7.73 -3.48
CA GLU A 24 -12.00 6.82 -3.87
C GLU A 24 -11.52 5.95 -2.69
N ILE A 25 -11.34 6.53 -1.51
CA ILE A 25 -10.98 5.78 -0.29
C ILE A 25 -12.08 4.77 0.08
N LYS A 26 -13.36 5.18 0.05
CA LYS A 26 -14.48 4.27 0.31
C LYS A 26 -14.53 3.12 -0.69
N GLU A 27 -14.31 3.41 -1.98
CA GLU A 27 -14.27 2.40 -3.03
C GLU A 27 -13.08 1.45 -2.85
N ALA A 28 -11.91 1.97 -2.49
CA ALA A 28 -10.74 1.17 -2.16
C ALA A 28 -11.00 0.21 -0.99
N ILE A 29 -11.65 0.69 0.08
CA ILE A 29 -12.03 -0.16 1.23
C ILE A 29 -13.02 -1.25 0.80
N LEU A 30 -13.98 -0.94 -0.07
CA LEU A 30 -14.93 -1.94 -0.58
C LEU A 30 -14.27 -2.98 -1.49
N THR A 31 -13.25 -2.59 -2.22
CA THR A 31 -12.55 -3.43 -3.21
C THR A 31 -11.46 -4.29 -2.56
N HIS A 32 -10.61 -3.67 -1.75
CA HIS A 32 -9.39 -4.28 -1.18
C HIS A 32 -9.53 -4.66 0.30
N GLY A 33 -10.61 -4.21 0.95
CA GLY A 33 -10.82 -4.37 2.39
C GLY A 33 -10.32 -3.18 3.18
N ALA A 34 -9.82 -3.42 4.40
CA ALA A 34 -9.35 -2.36 5.29
C ALA A 34 -8.12 -1.62 4.74
N MET A 35 -8.01 -0.34 5.08
CA MET A 35 -6.95 0.55 4.60
C MET A 35 -6.10 1.05 5.76
N ASP A 36 -4.79 0.96 5.63
CA ASP A 36 -3.86 1.56 6.58
C ASP A 36 -3.83 3.09 6.43
N VAL A 37 -3.68 3.80 7.55
CA VAL A 37 -3.60 5.26 7.57
C VAL A 37 -2.77 5.74 8.75
N ALA A 38 -1.98 6.78 8.54
CA ALA A 38 -1.31 7.50 9.61
C ALA A 38 -2.11 8.73 10.04
N LEU A 39 -2.06 9.05 11.33
CA LEU A 39 -2.76 10.21 11.91
C LEU A 39 -2.09 10.73 13.18
N TYR A 40 -2.48 11.92 13.63
CA TYR A 40 -2.18 12.37 14.99
C TYR A 40 -3.21 11.80 15.97
N TYR A 41 -2.74 11.01 16.92
CA TYR A 41 -3.58 10.40 17.94
C TYR A 41 -3.17 10.81 19.35
N ASN A 42 -4.12 11.37 20.09
CA ASN A 42 -3.94 11.70 21.51
C ASN A 42 -5.22 11.34 22.29
N PRO A 43 -5.31 10.12 22.82
CA PRO A 43 -6.50 9.57 23.48
C PRO A 43 -6.72 10.10 24.90
N ASN A 44 -6.02 11.14 25.31
CA ASN A 44 -6.29 11.76 26.59
C ASN A 44 -7.63 12.52 26.54
N LEU A 45 -8.59 12.12 27.34
CA LEU A 45 -9.91 12.77 27.42
C LEU A 45 -9.86 14.24 27.87
N SER A 46 -8.73 14.70 28.42
CA SER A 46 -8.48 16.13 28.61
C SER A 46 -7.89 16.81 27.36
N SER A 47 -7.57 16.05 26.31
CA SER A 47 -7.12 16.60 25.06
C SER A 47 -8.28 17.34 24.34
N ARG A 48 -7.95 18.45 23.72
CA ARG A 48 -8.90 19.19 22.87
C ARG A 48 -9.28 18.47 21.57
N TYR A 49 -8.62 17.35 21.28
CA TYR A 49 -8.82 16.58 20.03
C TYR A 49 -9.68 15.33 20.21
N TYR A 50 -9.83 14.85 21.44
CA TYR A 50 -10.42 13.55 21.72
C TYR A 50 -11.68 13.71 22.60
N LYS A 51 -12.73 12.97 22.28
CA LYS A 51 -14.03 13.01 22.96
C LYS A 51 -14.55 11.61 23.20
N GLU A 52 -15.10 11.39 24.37
CA GLU A 52 -15.92 10.24 24.68
C GLU A 52 -17.33 10.71 25.02
N THR A 53 -18.34 10.06 24.45
CA THR A 53 -19.73 10.34 24.76
C THR A 53 -20.51 9.02 24.74
N ASN A 54 -20.98 8.57 25.91
CA ASN A 54 -21.79 7.34 26.06
C ASN A 54 -21.10 6.09 25.48
N GLY A 55 -19.80 5.94 25.67
CA GLY A 55 -19.00 4.84 25.14
C GLY A 55 -18.54 4.99 23.69
N VAL A 56 -18.95 6.04 23.00
CA VAL A 56 -18.48 6.36 21.65
C VAL A 56 -17.26 7.27 21.73
N TYR A 57 -16.16 6.85 21.14
CA TYR A 57 -14.87 7.54 21.15
C TYR A 57 -14.61 8.16 19.79
N ALA A 58 -14.18 9.43 19.76
CA ALA A 58 -13.91 10.14 18.53
C ALA A 58 -12.69 11.06 18.63
N SER A 59 -11.95 11.20 17.55
CA SER A 59 -10.80 12.10 17.39
C SER A 59 -11.02 13.09 16.26
N TYR A 60 -10.58 14.32 16.49
CA TYR A 60 -10.51 15.36 15.46
C TYR A 60 -9.35 16.30 15.80
N ALA A 61 -8.19 16.06 15.20
CA ALA A 61 -6.96 16.82 15.42
C ALA A 61 -6.88 18.03 14.47
N TYR A 62 -7.85 18.91 14.54
CA TYR A 62 -8.22 19.99 13.60
C TYR A 62 -7.12 21.04 13.26
N ASP A 63 -5.99 21.02 13.94
CA ASP A 63 -4.84 21.91 13.68
C ASP A 63 -3.49 21.15 13.65
N MET A 64 -3.53 19.81 13.54
CA MET A 64 -2.38 18.95 13.32
C MET A 64 -2.35 18.57 11.83
N MET A 65 -1.30 18.96 11.10
CA MET A 65 -1.28 18.82 9.64
C MET A 65 -0.22 17.84 9.15
N GLY A 66 -0.67 16.85 8.39
CA GLY A 66 0.17 15.97 7.58
C GLY A 66 1.13 15.08 8.36
N ILE A 67 2.06 14.48 7.61
CA ILE A 67 2.99 13.45 8.09
C ILE A 67 3.88 13.91 9.26
N ASP A 68 4.27 15.18 9.30
CA ASP A 68 5.15 15.71 10.35
C ASP A 68 4.49 15.70 11.75
N GLN A 69 3.16 15.62 11.79
CA GLN A 69 2.38 15.59 13.03
C GLN A 69 1.82 14.19 13.32
N ALA A 70 1.78 13.31 12.32
CA ALA A 70 1.32 11.94 12.50
C ALA A 70 2.24 11.20 13.49
N ASN A 71 1.64 10.49 14.44
CA ASN A 71 2.36 9.75 15.46
C ASN A 71 1.81 8.33 15.68
N HIS A 72 0.84 7.93 14.90
CA HIS A 72 0.15 6.65 15.05
C HIS A 72 -0.34 6.13 13.70
N CYS A 73 -0.19 4.82 13.47
CA CYS A 73 -0.74 4.12 12.31
C CYS A 73 -1.87 3.20 12.77
N VAL A 74 -2.95 3.22 12.02
CA VAL A 74 -4.20 2.52 12.32
C VAL A 74 -4.87 2.06 11.03
N THR A 75 -6.02 1.38 11.16
CA THR A 75 -6.71 0.82 10.00
C THR A 75 -8.11 1.39 9.88
N ILE A 76 -8.44 1.99 8.73
CA ILE A 76 -9.82 2.36 8.38
C ILE A 76 -10.55 1.06 7.99
N VAL A 77 -11.67 0.79 8.68
CA VAL A 77 -12.50 -0.40 8.45
C VAL A 77 -13.93 -0.08 8.02
N GLY A 78 -14.28 1.21 7.96
CA GLY A 78 -15.61 1.66 7.56
C GLY A 78 -15.76 3.15 7.71
N TRP A 79 -16.99 3.63 7.60
CA TRP A 79 -17.33 5.05 7.72
C TRP A 79 -18.80 5.26 8.11
N ASP A 80 -19.10 6.48 8.53
CA ASP A 80 -20.47 6.99 8.73
C ASP A 80 -20.51 8.45 8.26
N ASP A 81 -21.30 8.73 7.23
CA ASP A 81 -21.40 10.06 6.61
C ASP A 81 -22.18 11.07 7.48
N ASP A 82 -22.98 10.59 8.43
CA ASP A 82 -23.78 11.42 9.33
C ASP A 82 -23.13 11.66 10.70
N PHE A 83 -21.98 11.01 10.97
CA PHE A 83 -21.30 11.13 12.25
C PHE A 83 -20.77 12.56 12.49
N ASN A 84 -21.08 13.15 13.67
CA ASN A 84 -20.70 14.53 14.01
C ASN A 84 -20.33 14.74 15.48
N ASN A 85 -20.05 13.67 16.23
CA ASN A 85 -19.82 13.76 17.68
C ASN A 85 -18.33 13.94 18.01
N PHE A 86 -17.76 15.08 17.65
CA PHE A 86 -16.36 15.43 17.92
C PHE A 86 -16.18 16.41 19.07
N SER A 87 -14.93 16.62 19.52
CA SER A 87 -14.57 17.60 20.55
C SER A 87 -14.73 19.05 20.09
N LYS A 88 -14.75 19.28 18.77
CA LYS A 88 -14.95 20.54 18.10
C LYS A 88 -15.79 20.29 16.86
N ASP A 89 -16.64 21.23 16.48
CA ASP A 89 -17.44 21.13 15.26
C ASP A 89 -16.52 21.02 14.03
N ALA A 90 -16.71 19.97 13.25
CA ALA A 90 -16.10 19.79 11.94
C ALA A 90 -16.86 20.62 10.90
N PRO A 91 -16.27 20.93 9.73
CA PRO A 91 -16.95 21.69 8.67
C PRO A 91 -18.28 21.06 8.23
N GLU A 92 -18.34 19.74 8.16
CA GLU A 92 -19.52 18.94 7.87
C GLU A 92 -19.48 17.64 8.68
N SER A 93 -20.56 16.87 8.69
CA SER A 93 -20.57 15.52 9.25
C SER A 93 -19.72 14.54 8.43
N GLY A 94 -19.42 13.42 9.03
CA GLY A 94 -18.72 12.29 8.43
C GLY A 94 -17.44 11.91 9.16
N ALA A 95 -17.28 10.60 9.31
CA ALA A 95 -16.13 10.01 9.99
C ALA A 95 -15.72 8.67 9.41
N TRP A 96 -14.45 8.37 9.54
CA TRP A 96 -13.88 7.05 9.36
C TRP A 96 -14.00 6.25 10.65
N LEU A 97 -14.44 4.99 10.53
CA LEU A 97 -14.33 4.03 11.63
C LEU A 97 -12.95 3.40 11.61
N ILE A 98 -12.22 3.58 12.69
CA ILE A 98 -10.84 3.15 12.84
C ILE A 98 -10.76 1.91 13.74
N ALA A 99 -10.10 0.86 13.27
CA ALA A 99 -9.61 -0.22 14.11
C ALA A 99 -8.23 0.16 14.67
N ASN A 100 -8.16 0.26 16.00
CA ASN A 100 -6.93 0.63 16.70
C ASN A 100 -6.00 -0.59 16.87
N SER A 101 -4.69 -0.34 16.94
CA SER A 101 -3.67 -1.37 17.13
C SER A 101 -3.43 -1.79 18.58
N TYR A 102 -4.14 -1.20 19.56
CA TYR A 102 -3.96 -1.49 20.99
C TYR A 102 -4.80 -2.66 21.53
N GLY A 103 -5.60 -3.30 20.65
CA GLY A 103 -6.46 -4.43 21.02
C GLY A 103 -7.77 -4.02 21.69
N THR A 104 -8.66 -5.00 21.91
CA THR A 104 -10.04 -4.79 22.34
C THR A 104 -10.21 -4.41 23.81
N ASN A 105 -9.16 -4.46 24.60
CA ASN A 105 -9.20 -4.12 26.05
C ASN A 105 -8.63 -2.73 26.35
N TYR A 106 -8.32 -1.94 25.33
CA TYR A 106 -7.84 -0.59 25.53
C TYR A 106 -8.99 0.32 25.99
N SER A 107 -8.81 0.97 27.13
CA SER A 107 -9.90 1.74 27.80
C SER A 107 -10.19 3.11 27.17
N LYS A 108 -9.56 3.42 26.06
CA LYS A 108 -9.66 4.71 25.35
C LYS A 108 -10.29 4.56 23.95
N ASP A 109 -10.92 3.41 23.70
CA ASP A 109 -11.69 3.15 22.51
C ASP A 109 -12.82 2.17 22.82
N GLU A 110 -13.74 1.99 21.90
CA GLU A 110 -14.85 1.05 22.01
C GLU A 110 -14.46 -0.31 21.42
N ASN A 111 -14.03 -1.25 22.27
CA ASN A 111 -13.62 -2.58 21.83
C ASN A 111 -12.52 -2.59 20.73
N GLY A 112 -11.62 -1.61 20.76
CA GLY A 112 -10.58 -1.45 19.77
C GLY A 112 -10.96 -0.53 18.59
N TYR A 113 -12.08 0.20 18.68
CA TYR A 113 -12.54 1.08 17.61
C TYR A 113 -12.78 2.51 18.12
N PHE A 114 -12.53 3.47 17.23
CA PHE A 114 -12.87 4.88 17.45
C PHE A 114 -13.15 5.57 16.11
N TRP A 115 -13.78 6.74 16.17
CA TRP A 115 -14.13 7.53 15.00
C TRP A 115 -13.12 8.65 14.75
N VAL A 116 -12.81 8.92 13.50
CA VAL A 116 -11.96 10.06 13.10
C VAL A 116 -12.68 10.88 12.06
N SER A 117 -12.77 12.21 12.27
CA SER A 117 -13.41 13.10 11.32
C SER A 117 -12.78 12.97 9.92
N TYR A 118 -13.61 13.02 8.87
CA TYR A 118 -13.12 13.18 7.50
C TYR A 118 -12.27 14.44 7.31
N TYR A 119 -12.49 15.43 8.16
CA TYR A 119 -11.81 16.73 8.13
C TYR A 119 -10.57 16.78 9.04
N ASP A 120 -10.11 15.65 9.55
CA ASP A 120 -8.89 15.59 10.34
C ASP A 120 -7.66 15.79 9.42
N PRO A 121 -6.97 16.94 9.49
CA PRO A 121 -5.89 17.25 8.57
C PRO A 121 -4.59 16.50 8.86
N SER A 122 -4.55 15.72 9.93
CA SER A 122 -3.40 14.86 10.25
C SER A 122 -3.44 13.53 9.52
N LEU A 123 -4.60 13.15 8.95
CA LEU A 123 -4.73 11.92 8.17
C LEU A 123 -3.83 11.95 6.94
N CYS A 124 -2.97 10.95 6.79
CA CYS A 124 -2.02 10.83 5.70
C CYS A 124 -1.59 9.38 5.49
N GLU A 125 -0.86 9.10 4.42
CA GLU A 125 -0.31 7.76 4.14
C GLU A 125 -1.38 6.67 4.08
N TYR A 126 -2.31 6.81 3.12
CA TYR A 126 -3.35 5.81 2.90
C TYR A 126 -2.84 4.68 2.02
N TYR A 127 -2.82 3.46 2.54
CA TYR A 127 -2.35 2.28 1.82
C TYR A 127 -3.34 1.13 1.89
N THR A 128 -3.56 0.46 0.75
CA THR A 128 -4.15 -0.87 0.71
C THR A 128 -3.07 -1.93 0.62
N PHE A 129 -3.36 -3.14 1.08
CA PHE A 129 -2.43 -4.26 1.03
C PHE A 129 -3.17 -5.52 0.60
N GLU A 130 -2.64 -6.19 -0.41
CA GLU A 130 -3.09 -7.51 -0.81
C GLU A 130 -1.99 -8.53 -0.61
N GLY A 131 -2.36 -9.74 -0.28
CA GLY A 131 -1.39 -10.79 -0.03
C GLY A 131 -1.94 -12.18 -0.31
N VAL A 132 -1.04 -13.09 -0.53
CA VAL A 132 -1.30 -14.51 -0.72
C VAL A 132 -0.66 -15.33 0.39
N SER A 133 -1.03 -16.61 0.50
CA SER A 133 -0.30 -17.52 1.39
C SER A 133 1.19 -17.51 1.07
N ALA A 134 2.03 -17.52 2.11
CA ALA A 134 3.49 -17.60 1.94
C ALA A 134 3.97 -18.82 1.15
N ASP A 135 3.13 -19.85 1.01
CA ASP A 135 3.42 -21.05 0.24
C ASP A 135 3.11 -20.88 -1.28
N THR A 136 2.55 -19.75 -1.70
CA THR A 136 2.18 -19.52 -3.11
C THR A 136 3.40 -19.43 -4.00
N TYR A 137 4.44 -18.70 -3.57
CA TYR A 137 5.72 -18.62 -4.24
C TYR A 137 6.80 -19.22 -3.35
N GLN A 138 7.40 -20.32 -3.79
CA GLN A 138 8.41 -21.05 -3.00
C GLN A 138 9.77 -20.35 -2.94
N THR A 139 10.10 -19.59 -3.99
CA THR A 139 11.36 -18.86 -4.11
C THR A 139 11.10 -17.44 -4.58
N ILE A 140 11.75 -16.49 -3.93
CA ILE A 140 11.74 -15.08 -4.33
C ILE A 140 13.16 -14.64 -4.63
N PHE A 141 13.39 -14.16 -5.85
CA PHE A 141 14.64 -13.53 -6.24
C PHE A 141 14.51 -12.02 -6.06
N GLN A 142 15.27 -11.44 -5.16
CA GLN A 142 15.20 -10.00 -4.85
C GLN A 142 16.54 -9.45 -4.38
N TYR A 143 16.77 -8.15 -4.60
CA TYR A 143 17.89 -7.38 -4.06
C TYR A 143 17.45 -6.25 -3.11
N ASP A 144 16.15 -6.00 -3.02
CA ASP A 144 15.49 -4.91 -2.28
C ASP A 144 14.90 -5.35 -0.93
N GLY A 145 15.59 -6.22 -0.22
CA GLY A 145 15.14 -6.79 1.07
C GLY A 145 14.77 -5.78 2.16
N ASN A 146 15.08 -4.49 1.96
CA ASN A 146 14.66 -3.39 2.84
C ASN A 146 13.43 -2.62 2.31
N GLY A 147 12.79 -3.10 1.24
CA GLY A 147 11.70 -2.43 0.58
C GLY A 147 12.12 -1.18 -0.19
N TRP A 148 11.12 -0.35 -0.53
CA TRP A 148 11.37 0.91 -1.23
C TRP A 148 11.99 1.95 -0.29
N ASN A 149 13.07 2.59 -0.71
CA ASN A 149 13.71 3.66 0.04
C ASN A 149 14.14 4.86 -0.82
N ASN A 150 14.17 4.72 -2.14
CA ASN A 150 14.46 5.82 -3.06
C ASN A 150 13.99 5.49 -4.48
N SER A 151 13.78 6.49 -5.32
CA SER A 151 13.43 6.36 -6.72
C SER A 151 14.25 7.27 -7.63
N LEU A 152 14.48 6.82 -8.85
CA LEU A 152 15.03 7.63 -9.93
C LEU A 152 13.88 7.99 -10.89
N ARG A 153 13.81 9.24 -11.28
CA ARG A 153 12.83 9.75 -12.25
C ARG A 153 13.53 10.27 -13.48
N SER A 154 12.96 10.01 -14.64
CA SER A 154 13.40 10.55 -15.93
C SER A 154 12.18 11.02 -16.72
N PRO A 155 12.28 12.09 -17.51
CA PRO A 155 11.23 12.48 -18.46
C PRO A 155 11.13 11.53 -19.67
N GLU A 156 12.09 10.64 -19.83
CA GLU A 156 12.15 9.67 -20.92
C GLU A 156 11.82 8.26 -20.38
N GLU A 157 11.53 7.34 -21.30
CA GLU A 157 11.38 5.91 -20.97
C GLU A 157 12.63 5.41 -20.22
N VAL A 158 12.42 4.78 -19.06
CA VAL A 158 13.49 4.18 -18.26
C VAL A 158 13.40 2.67 -18.36
N LYS A 159 14.52 2.02 -18.64
CA LYS A 159 14.66 0.57 -18.56
C LYS A 159 15.56 0.22 -17.40
N THR A 160 15.07 -0.65 -16.54
CA THR A 160 15.82 -1.20 -15.41
C THR A 160 15.83 -2.71 -15.53
N ALA A 161 16.83 -3.37 -14.98
CA ALA A 161 16.86 -4.82 -14.95
C ALA A 161 17.64 -5.34 -13.75
N ASN A 162 17.18 -6.47 -13.22
CA ASN A 162 17.93 -7.28 -12.28
C ASN A 162 18.35 -8.59 -12.94
N VAL A 163 19.58 -9.01 -12.66
CA VAL A 163 20.12 -10.30 -13.13
C VAL A 163 20.24 -11.24 -11.94
N TYR A 164 19.60 -12.38 -12.03
CA TYR A 164 19.61 -13.40 -10.99
C TYR A 164 20.32 -14.68 -11.48
N THR A 165 20.77 -15.49 -10.54
CA THR A 165 21.24 -16.85 -10.79
C THR A 165 20.28 -17.80 -10.09
N ALA A 166 19.72 -18.75 -10.82
CA ALA A 166 18.79 -19.70 -10.25
C ALA A 166 19.53 -20.66 -9.30
N ASP A 167 18.97 -20.87 -8.11
CA ASP A 167 19.38 -21.87 -7.14
C ASP A 167 18.40 -23.04 -7.24
N GLY A 168 18.82 -24.11 -7.87
CA GLY A 168 17.96 -25.18 -8.34
C GLY A 168 17.15 -24.84 -9.60
N SER A 169 16.48 -25.84 -10.16
CA SER A 169 15.57 -25.63 -11.28
C SER A 169 14.31 -24.93 -10.79
N GLN A 170 14.01 -23.74 -11.33
CA GLN A 170 12.91 -22.88 -10.93
C GLN A 170 11.95 -22.62 -12.10
N GLN A 171 10.75 -22.17 -11.74
CA GLN A 171 9.72 -21.78 -12.67
C GLN A 171 9.23 -20.37 -12.29
N LEU A 172 9.60 -19.37 -13.09
CA LEU A 172 9.19 -17.99 -12.88
C LEU A 172 7.70 -17.85 -13.23
N GLN A 173 6.93 -17.23 -12.36
CA GLN A 173 5.48 -17.09 -12.49
C GLN A 173 5.03 -15.64 -12.45
N ALA A 174 5.74 -14.80 -11.70
CA ALA A 174 5.37 -13.41 -11.50
C ALA A 174 6.61 -12.52 -11.35
N VAL A 175 6.42 -11.24 -11.57
CA VAL A 175 7.41 -10.18 -11.35
C VAL A 175 6.77 -9.08 -10.52
N ALA A 176 7.47 -8.63 -9.48
CA ALA A 176 7.00 -7.54 -8.65
C ALA A 176 7.96 -6.36 -8.69
N PHE A 177 7.40 -5.14 -8.66
CA PHE A 177 8.15 -3.89 -8.67
C PHE A 177 7.34 -2.73 -8.11
N TYR A 178 8.02 -1.64 -7.76
CA TYR A 178 7.40 -0.41 -7.28
C TYR A 178 7.13 0.57 -8.43
N THR A 179 5.98 1.24 -8.38
CA THR A 179 5.68 2.42 -9.19
C THR A 179 5.61 3.67 -8.30
N VAL A 180 6.00 4.83 -8.88
CA VAL A 180 6.13 6.08 -8.11
C VAL A 180 5.31 7.23 -8.71
N GLN A 181 4.47 6.95 -9.68
CA GLN A 181 3.51 7.89 -10.24
C GLN A 181 2.23 7.16 -10.64
N GLU A 182 1.12 7.87 -10.62
CA GLU A 182 -0.16 7.38 -11.11
C GLU A 182 -0.14 7.18 -12.63
N ASP A 183 -1.04 6.32 -13.12
CA ASP A 183 -1.15 5.96 -14.53
C ASP A 183 0.18 5.53 -15.17
N GLN A 184 0.96 4.75 -14.42
CA GLN A 184 2.30 4.31 -14.83
C GLN A 184 2.21 3.14 -15.83
N PRO A 185 2.52 3.36 -17.12
CA PRO A 185 2.66 2.26 -18.07
C PRO A 185 3.93 1.46 -17.77
N TYR A 186 3.86 0.15 -18.02
CA TYR A 186 5.00 -0.74 -17.86
C TYR A 186 5.06 -1.80 -18.95
N THR A 187 6.27 -2.33 -19.16
CA THR A 187 6.52 -3.57 -19.90
C THR A 187 7.53 -4.40 -19.13
N VAL A 188 7.21 -5.66 -18.91
CA VAL A 188 8.11 -6.66 -18.30
C VAL A 188 8.60 -7.61 -19.37
N ASP A 189 9.91 -7.72 -19.51
CA ASP A 189 10.59 -8.67 -20.39
C ASP A 189 11.47 -9.61 -19.57
N ILE A 190 11.53 -10.88 -19.97
CA ILE A 190 12.36 -11.89 -19.33
C ILE A 190 13.36 -12.43 -20.34
N TYR A 191 14.64 -12.47 -19.94
CA TYR A 191 15.73 -13.05 -20.72
C TYR A 191 16.34 -14.22 -19.97
N ARG A 192 16.59 -15.33 -20.67
CA ARG A 192 17.27 -16.51 -20.16
C ARG A 192 18.70 -16.59 -20.69
N SER A 193 19.54 -17.37 -19.98
CA SER A 193 20.93 -17.64 -20.36
C SER A 193 21.74 -16.35 -20.55
N VAL A 194 21.52 -15.38 -19.67
CA VAL A 194 22.21 -14.08 -19.70
C VAL A 194 23.69 -14.26 -19.42
N SER A 195 24.53 -13.59 -20.19
CA SER A 195 26.00 -13.62 -20.02
C SER A 195 26.58 -12.19 -20.05
N GLY A 196 27.70 -12.01 -19.37
CA GLY A 196 28.37 -10.71 -19.31
C GLY A 196 27.63 -9.70 -18.42
N LYS A 197 27.68 -8.41 -18.80
CA LYS A 197 27.12 -7.28 -18.00
C LYS A 197 25.82 -6.73 -18.56
N ASP A 198 25.48 -7.06 -19.80
CA ASP A 198 24.24 -6.60 -20.44
C ASP A 198 23.10 -7.56 -20.05
N PRO A 199 22.08 -7.07 -19.32
CA PRO A 199 20.96 -7.91 -18.89
C PRO A 199 20.11 -8.42 -20.07
N THR A 200 20.22 -7.81 -21.25
CA THR A 200 19.49 -8.21 -22.47
C THR A 200 20.29 -9.15 -23.37
N ASN A 201 21.51 -9.48 -22.98
CA ASN A 201 22.40 -10.40 -23.72
C ASN A 201 22.05 -11.87 -23.50
N GLY A 202 20.79 -12.20 -23.52
CA GLY A 202 20.28 -13.55 -23.38
C GLY A 202 19.20 -13.83 -24.42
N THR A 203 18.46 -14.91 -24.23
CA THR A 203 17.31 -15.22 -25.08
C THR A 203 16.05 -14.64 -24.46
N GLN A 204 15.45 -13.63 -25.09
CA GLN A 204 14.17 -13.08 -24.69
C GLN A 204 13.06 -14.13 -24.84
N ILE A 205 12.27 -14.30 -23.81
CA ILE A 205 11.08 -15.18 -23.83
C ILE A 205 9.87 -14.32 -24.14
N LYS A 206 9.64 -14.05 -25.42
CA LYS A 206 8.59 -13.13 -25.90
C LYS A 206 7.20 -13.49 -25.43
N GLU A 207 6.90 -14.79 -25.29
CA GLU A 207 5.60 -15.28 -24.84
C GLU A 207 5.36 -15.04 -23.34
N ALA A 208 6.41 -14.67 -22.61
CA ALA A 208 6.32 -14.26 -21.20
C ALA A 208 6.34 -12.75 -21.02
N SER A 209 6.55 -11.97 -22.09
CA SER A 209 6.47 -10.50 -22.01
C SER A 209 5.03 -10.06 -21.72
N VAL A 210 4.90 -9.07 -20.85
CA VAL A 210 3.60 -8.49 -20.47
C VAL A 210 3.71 -6.98 -20.33
N SER A 211 2.69 -6.28 -20.79
CA SER A 211 2.58 -4.82 -20.65
C SER A 211 1.25 -4.47 -20.03
N GLY A 212 1.20 -3.36 -19.32
CA GLY A 212 0.01 -2.86 -18.66
C GLY A 212 0.18 -1.43 -18.20
N ASN A 213 -0.72 -1.02 -17.34
CA ASN A 213 -0.72 0.27 -16.68
C ASN A 213 -1.21 0.11 -15.24
N PHE A 214 -0.56 0.75 -14.29
CA PHE A 214 -1.04 0.85 -12.92
C PHE A 214 -1.60 2.24 -12.68
N ALA A 215 -2.87 2.31 -12.28
CA ALA A 215 -3.56 3.56 -11.98
C ALA A 215 -3.01 4.25 -10.73
N LYS A 216 -2.58 3.46 -9.74
CA LYS A 216 -2.06 3.96 -8.45
C LYS A 216 -0.56 3.66 -8.31
N THR A 217 0.12 4.48 -7.51
CA THR A 217 1.49 4.20 -7.06
C THR A 217 1.48 3.07 -6.05
N GLY A 218 2.57 2.33 -5.96
CA GLY A 218 2.67 1.27 -4.97
C GLY A 218 3.63 0.15 -5.34
N TYR A 219 3.43 -0.99 -4.69
CA TYR A 219 4.11 -2.24 -4.98
C TYR A 219 3.15 -3.17 -5.70
N HIS A 220 3.54 -3.67 -6.86
CA HIS A 220 2.65 -4.43 -7.73
C HIS A 220 3.28 -5.73 -8.17
N THR A 221 2.50 -6.80 -8.18
CA THR A 221 2.89 -8.11 -8.72
C THR A 221 2.15 -8.40 -10.02
N VAL A 222 2.92 -8.57 -11.09
CA VAL A 222 2.43 -8.90 -12.42
C VAL A 222 2.64 -10.38 -12.68
N GLN A 223 1.56 -11.10 -12.95
CA GLN A 223 1.64 -12.48 -13.42
C GLN A 223 2.15 -12.50 -14.86
N ILE A 224 3.16 -13.32 -15.14
CA ILE A 224 3.62 -13.50 -16.53
C ILE A 224 2.69 -14.45 -17.27
N PRO A 225 2.35 -14.16 -18.55
CA PRO A 225 1.36 -14.93 -19.29
C PRO A 225 1.79 -16.36 -19.61
N LYS A 226 3.11 -16.63 -19.54
CA LYS A 226 3.68 -17.95 -19.74
C LYS A 226 4.83 -18.17 -18.77
N GLU A 227 4.76 -19.25 -18.04
CA GLU A 227 5.80 -19.67 -17.12
C GLU A 227 7.15 -19.87 -17.82
N VAL A 228 8.21 -19.36 -17.20
CA VAL A 228 9.58 -19.47 -17.70
C VAL A 228 10.38 -20.38 -16.81
N ARG A 229 10.85 -21.50 -17.36
CA ARG A 229 11.74 -22.44 -16.64
C ARG A 229 13.18 -21.99 -16.77
N VAL A 230 13.87 -21.92 -15.65
CA VAL A 230 15.30 -21.66 -15.54
C VAL A 230 15.97 -22.87 -14.87
N ALA A 231 17.10 -23.28 -15.41
CA ALA A 231 17.87 -24.43 -14.86
C ALA A 231 18.69 -23.99 -13.66
N ASP A 232 19.14 -24.96 -12.86
CA ASP A 232 20.10 -24.72 -11.79
C ASP A 232 21.35 -24.02 -12.31
N GLY A 233 21.79 -22.96 -11.65
CA GLY A 233 22.94 -22.13 -12.03
C GLY A 233 22.72 -21.25 -13.27
N GLU A 234 21.56 -21.31 -13.92
CA GLU A 234 21.26 -20.45 -15.07
C GLU A 234 21.06 -19.01 -14.64
N LYS A 235 21.68 -18.08 -15.38
CA LYS A 235 21.43 -16.65 -15.20
C LYS A 235 20.25 -16.21 -16.05
N PHE A 236 19.37 -15.44 -15.44
CA PHE A 236 18.25 -14.81 -16.11
C PHE A 236 18.11 -13.35 -15.65
N SER A 237 17.44 -12.54 -16.45
CA SER A 237 17.11 -11.15 -16.11
C SER A 237 15.64 -10.84 -16.31
N VAL A 238 15.20 -9.89 -15.55
CA VAL A 238 13.87 -9.32 -15.63
C VAL A 238 14.02 -7.80 -15.67
#